data_4284b19ce5b241dfe89f5ba0aa67f51c
#
_entry.id   4284b19ce5b241dfe89f5ba0aa67f51c
#
_cell.length_a   1.000
_cell.length_b   1.000
_cell.length_c   1.000
_cell.angle_alpha   90.00
_cell.angle_beta   90.00
_cell.angle_gamma   90.00
#
_symmetry.space_group_name_H-M   'P 1'
#
loop_
_entity.id
_entity.type
_entity.pdbx_description
1 polymer ?
#
loop_
_entity_poly.entity_id
_entity_poly.type
_entity_poly.pdbx_seq_one_letter_code
_entity_poly.pdbx_strand_id
1 'polypeptide(L)'
;DWGFAGDYVEAMWKMLQEKNPEDFVIATGENHSVKEFMEEAFSYAGLRWKDWVVFNDPRFIRPAEVDLLVGDYSKAKRILDWEPKVKFKELVRMMVDADLKLIS
;
A
#
# COMPACT_ATOMS: atom_id res chain seq x y z
N ASP A 1 3.21 2.79 -4.94
CA ASP A 1 3.42 3.04 -3.50
C ASP A 1 2.22 2.47 -2.73
N TRP A 2 2.45 1.43 -1.96
CA TRP A 2 1.43 0.69 -1.21
C TRP A 2 1.57 0.98 0.28
N GLY A 3 0.50 1.38 0.95
CA GLY A 3 0.57 1.69 2.37
C GLY A 3 -0.63 1.20 3.16
N PHE A 4 -0.43 1.04 4.45
CA PHE A 4 -1.46 0.64 5.39
C PHE A 4 -2.26 1.85 5.88
N ALA A 5 -3.58 1.77 5.78
CA ALA A 5 -4.47 2.87 6.16
C ALA A 5 -4.28 3.31 7.62
N GLY A 6 -3.97 2.39 8.53
CA GLY A 6 -3.70 2.70 9.92
C GLY A 6 -2.52 3.64 10.12
N ASP A 7 -1.46 3.47 9.33
CA ASP A 7 -0.32 4.38 9.34
C ASP A 7 -0.70 5.77 8.83
N TYR A 8 -1.55 5.83 7.82
CA TYR A 8 -1.99 7.10 7.21
C TYR A 8 -2.89 7.91 8.14
N VAL A 9 -3.80 7.26 8.85
CA VAL A 9 -4.66 7.98 9.82
C VAL A 9 -3.84 8.50 11.02
N GLU A 10 -2.78 7.81 11.41
CA GLU A 10 -1.83 8.32 12.40
C GLU A 10 -1.17 9.61 11.91
N ALA A 11 -0.76 9.65 10.65
CA ALA A 11 -0.20 10.87 10.04
C ALA A 11 -1.22 12.02 10.06
N MET A 12 -2.47 11.74 9.71
CA MET A 12 -3.54 12.75 9.74
C MET A 12 -3.73 13.33 11.14
N TRP A 13 -3.72 12.49 12.16
CA TRP A 13 -3.83 12.92 13.55
C TRP A 13 -2.64 13.81 13.95
N LYS A 14 -1.42 13.41 13.57
CA LYS A 14 -0.21 14.19 13.85
C LYS A 14 -0.20 15.55 13.17
N MET A 15 -0.72 15.63 11.93
CA MET A 15 -0.87 16.91 11.22
C MET A 15 -1.73 17.89 12.02
N LEU A 16 -2.79 17.41 12.65
CA LEU A 16 -3.71 18.23 13.44
C LEU A 16 -3.08 18.72 14.75
N GLN A 17 -1.99 18.12 15.21
CA GLN A 17 -1.27 18.53 16.43
C GLN A 17 -0.24 19.63 16.15
N GLU A 18 0.09 19.89 14.88
CA GLU A 18 1.02 20.94 14.50
C GLU A 18 0.39 22.34 14.68
N LYS A 19 1.22 23.33 15.10
CA LYS A 19 0.78 24.70 15.30
C LYS A 19 0.40 25.38 13.99
N ASN A 20 1.16 25.12 12.93
CA ASN A 20 0.97 25.73 11.62
C ASN A 20 0.53 24.68 10.62
N PRO A 21 -0.54 24.95 9.85
CA PRO A 21 -0.92 24.04 8.77
C PRO A 21 0.14 24.03 7.67
N GLU A 22 0.49 22.83 7.20
CA GLU A 22 1.43 22.64 6.11
C GLU A 22 0.98 21.43 5.27
N ASP A 23 1.50 21.35 4.05
CA ASP A 23 1.27 20.21 3.17
C ASP A 23 2.31 19.13 3.43
N PHE A 24 1.86 17.88 3.51
CA PHE A 24 2.74 16.72 3.69
C PHE A 24 2.44 15.66 2.65
N VAL A 25 3.49 15.01 2.16
CA VAL A 25 3.36 13.77 1.39
C VAL A 25 3.40 12.60 2.37
N ILE A 26 2.33 11.81 2.37
CA ILE A 26 2.22 10.61 3.20
C ILE A 26 2.29 9.40 2.27
N ALA A 27 3.38 8.67 2.34
CA ALA A 27 3.71 7.60 1.42
C ALA A 27 4.66 6.60 2.08
N THR A 28 4.97 5.51 1.39
CA THR A 28 5.91 4.50 1.93
C THR A 28 7.33 4.64 1.37
N GLY A 29 7.50 5.36 0.26
CA GLY A 29 8.81 5.52 -0.38
C GLY A 29 9.27 4.30 -1.16
N GLU A 30 8.42 3.30 -1.32
CA GLU A 30 8.71 2.08 -2.05
C GLU A 30 7.69 1.87 -3.18
N ASN A 31 8.16 1.37 -4.31
CA ASN A 31 7.30 1.03 -5.44
C ASN A 31 7.24 -0.49 -5.62
N HIS A 32 6.03 -1.00 -5.74
CA HIS A 32 5.78 -2.42 -6.02
C HIS A 32 4.68 -2.54 -7.06
N SER A 33 4.80 -3.48 -7.98
CA SER A 33 3.79 -3.74 -9.00
C SER A 33 2.58 -4.47 -8.43
N VAL A 34 1.47 -4.42 -9.15
CA VAL A 34 0.30 -5.26 -8.85
C VAL A 34 0.66 -6.73 -8.92
N LYS A 35 1.54 -7.09 -9.88
CA LYS A 35 2.04 -8.47 -10.00
C LYS A 35 2.77 -8.93 -8.75
N GLU A 36 3.65 -8.09 -8.17
CA GLU A 36 4.35 -8.40 -6.92
C GLU A 36 3.38 -8.61 -5.77
N PHE A 37 2.35 -7.77 -5.68
CA PHE A 37 1.30 -7.92 -4.68
C PHE A 37 0.60 -9.27 -4.82
N MET A 38 0.21 -9.59 -6.03
CA MET A 38 -0.46 -10.85 -6.35
C MET A 38 0.41 -12.07 -6.01
N GLU A 39 1.68 -12.05 -6.42
CA GLU A 39 2.61 -13.14 -6.14
C GLU A 39 2.78 -13.37 -4.64
N GLU A 40 2.95 -12.30 -3.87
CA GLU A 40 3.08 -12.39 -2.41
C GLU A 40 1.80 -12.91 -1.76
N ALA A 41 0.63 -12.42 -2.18
CA ALA A 41 -0.66 -12.82 -1.62
C ALA A 41 -0.96 -14.30 -1.87
N PHE A 42 -0.81 -14.76 -3.11
CA PHE A 42 -1.05 -16.16 -3.46
C PHE A 42 -0.04 -17.10 -2.80
N SER A 43 1.23 -16.72 -2.78
CA SER A 43 2.28 -17.49 -2.10
C SER A 43 1.98 -17.64 -0.61
N TYR A 44 1.58 -16.57 0.05
CA TYR A 44 1.23 -16.57 1.47
C TYR A 44 -0.01 -17.46 1.74
N ALA A 45 -0.99 -17.45 0.85
CA ALA A 45 -2.17 -18.31 0.95
C ALA A 45 -1.90 -19.77 0.54
N GLY A 46 -0.71 -20.11 0.06
CA GLY A 46 -0.36 -21.44 -0.38
C GLY A 46 -0.92 -21.82 -1.75
N LEU A 47 -1.21 -20.84 -2.59
CA LEU A 47 -1.81 -21.03 -3.90
C LEU A 47 -0.87 -20.61 -5.03
N ARG A 48 -1.08 -21.18 -6.22
CA ARG A 48 -0.36 -20.78 -7.44
C ARG A 48 -1.19 -19.74 -8.18
N TRP A 49 -0.68 -18.50 -8.25
CA TRP A 49 -1.42 -17.40 -8.88
C TRP A 49 -1.76 -17.67 -10.36
N LYS A 50 -0.89 -18.38 -11.08
CA LYS A 50 -1.10 -18.69 -12.51
C LYS A 50 -2.40 -19.44 -12.78
N ASP A 51 -2.89 -20.19 -11.80
CA ASP A 51 -4.10 -21.00 -11.95
C ASP A 51 -5.38 -20.17 -11.78
N TRP A 52 -5.27 -18.93 -11.23
CA TRP A 52 -6.43 -18.14 -10.81
C TRP A 52 -6.51 -16.76 -11.46
N VAL A 53 -5.46 -16.29 -12.14
CA VAL A 53 -5.37 -14.92 -12.64
C VAL A 53 -5.39 -14.86 -14.15
N VAL A 54 -6.21 -13.95 -14.68
CA VAL A 54 -6.30 -13.65 -16.12
C VAL A 54 -5.71 -12.26 -16.36
N PHE A 55 -4.77 -12.19 -17.30
CA PHE A 55 -4.14 -10.93 -17.70
C PHE A 55 -4.84 -10.31 -18.91
N ASN A 56 -4.71 -8.99 -19.03
CA ASN A 56 -5.14 -8.23 -20.21
C ASN A 56 -6.62 -8.43 -20.58
N ASP A 57 -7.48 -8.57 -19.57
CA ASP A 57 -8.92 -8.57 -19.80
C ASP A 57 -9.33 -7.19 -20.35
N PRO A 58 -9.91 -7.12 -21.56
CA PRO A 58 -10.27 -5.83 -22.20
C PRO A 58 -11.18 -4.96 -21.35
N ARG A 59 -11.97 -5.54 -20.46
CA ARG A 59 -12.89 -4.82 -19.59
C ARG A 59 -12.17 -3.92 -18.57
N PHE A 60 -10.91 -4.24 -18.25
CA PHE A 60 -10.14 -3.57 -17.20
C PHE A 60 -8.93 -2.80 -17.71
N ILE A 61 -8.70 -2.80 -19.02
CA ILE A 61 -7.60 -2.03 -19.61
C ILE A 61 -7.96 -0.54 -19.60
N ARG A 62 -7.06 0.29 -19.05
CA ARG A 62 -7.21 1.74 -19.03
C ARG A 62 -6.55 2.36 -20.26
N PRO A 63 -7.17 3.40 -20.86
CA PRO A 63 -6.56 4.08 -22.03
C PRO A 63 -5.31 4.87 -21.68
N ALA A 64 -5.14 5.26 -20.41
CA ALA A 64 -3.96 5.97 -19.92
C ALA A 64 -3.60 5.46 -18.52
N GLU A 65 -2.31 5.31 -18.28
CA GLU A 65 -1.80 4.81 -17.00
C GLU A 65 -0.52 5.54 -16.63
N VAL A 66 -0.25 5.67 -15.34
CA VAL A 66 1.02 6.20 -14.84
C VAL A 66 1.97 5.04 -14.57
N ASP A 67 3.15 5.07 -15.20
CA ASP A 67 4.09 3.96 -15.11
C ASP A 67 4.67 3.77 -13.71
N LEU A 68 4.98 4.87 -13.02
CA LEU A 68 5.63 4.82 -11.72
C LEU A 68 5.23 6.01 -10.85
N LEU A 69 4.80 5.72 -9.63
CA LEU A 69 4.55 6.74 -8.60
C LEU A 69 5.13 6.28 -7.27
N VAL A 70 6.07 7.08 -6.76
CA VAL A 70 6.67 6.87 -5.43
C VAL A 70 6.64 8.20 -4.69
N GLY A 71 6.08 8.18 -3.47
CA GLY A 71 6.05 9.35 -2.62
C GLY A 71 7.29 9.46 -1.75
N ASP A 72 7.72 10.69 -1.51
CA ASP A 72 8.80 11.01 -0.57
C ASP A 72 8.20 11.55 0.73
N TYR A 73 8.26 10.77 1.81
CA TYR A 73 7.71 11.15 3.12
C TYR A 73 8.73 11.82 4.05
N SER A 74 9.88 12.25 3.52
CA SER A 74 10.96 12.81 4.35
C SER A 74 10.54 14.02 5.18
N LYS A 75 9.68 14.89 4.65
CA LYS A 75 9.13 16.04 5.39
C LYS A 75 8.25 15.58 6.56
N ALA A 76 7.38 14.61 6.33
CA ALA A 76 6.53 14.04 7.38
C ALA A 76 7.37 13.41 8.50
N LYS A 77 8.44 12.70 8.14
CA LYS A 77 9.37 12.12 9.12
C LYS A 77 10.05 13.20 9.95
N ARG A 78 10.53 14.25 9.30
CA ARG A 78 11.27 15.33 9.97
C ARG A 78 10.38 16.17 10.89
N ILE A 79 9.19 16.56 10.42
CA ILE A 79 8.31 17.51 11.13
C ILE A 79 7.33 16.80 12.04
N LEU A 80 6.70 15.72 11.58
CA LEU A 80 5.67 14.99 12.32
C LEU A 80 6.22 13.81 13.13
N ASP A 81 7.49 13.47 12.95
CA ASP A 81 8.07 12.23 13.49
C ASP A 81 7.24 11.00 13.06
N TRP A 82 6.84 11.01 11.79
CA TRP A 82 6.02 9.96 11.21
C TRP A 82 6.77 9.19 10.14
N GLU A 83 6.66 7.89 10.17
CA GLU A 83 7.09 7.00 9.09
C GLU A 83 6.15 5.79 9.00
N PRO A 84 6.03 5.16 7.84
CA PRO A 84 5.19 3.97 7.70
C PRO A 84 5.77 2.81 8.51
N LYS A 85 4.96 2.19 9.34
CA LYS A 85 5.34 1.06 10.20
C LYS A 85 5.14 -0.28 9.50
N VAL A 86 4.09 -0.38 8.69
CA VAL A 86 3.75 -1.59 7.94
C VAL A 86 4.37 -1.52 6.56
N LYS A 87 5.26 -2.44 6.25
CA LYS A 87 5.92 -2.55 4.96
C LYS A 87 5.11 -3.43 4.00
N PHE A 88 5.54 -3.47 2.73
CA PHE A 88 4.77 -4.09 1.65
C PHE A 88 4.38 -5.55 1.92
N LYS A 89 5.33 -6.40 2.27
CA LYS A 89 5.03 -7.82 2.53
C LYS A 89 4.09 -8.02 3.70
N GLU A 90 4.31 -7.28 4.77
CA GLU A 90 3.44 -7.33 5.95
C GLU A 90 2.02 -6.88 5.61
N LEU A 91 1.89 -5.80 4.83
CA LEU A 91 0.59 -5.31 4.36
C LEU A 91 -0.17 -6.40 3.59
N VAL A 92 0.49 -7.03 2.62
CA VAL A 92 -0.13 -8.10 1.82
C VAL A 92 -0.62 -9.23 2.72
N ARG A 93 0.20 -9.67 3.65
CA ARG A 93 -0.13 -10.76 4.59
C ARG A 93 -1.29 -10.39 5.52
N MET A 94 -1.29 -9.18 6.04
CA MET A 94 -2.40 -8.67 6.87
C MET A 94 -3.72 -8.71 6.12
N MET A 95 -3.72 -8.29 4.87
CA MET A 95 -4.92 -8.29 4.02
C MET A 95 -5.41 -9.72 3.75
N VAL A 96 -4.51 -10.63 3.39
CA VAL A 96 -4.85 -12.05 3.17
C VAL A 96 -5.40 -12.67 4.45
N ASP A 97 -4.76 -12.44 5.59
CA ASP A 97 -5.24 -12.98 6.89
C ASP A 97 -6.65 -12.48 7.23
N ALA A 98 -6.91 -11.19 7.00
CA ALA A 98 -8.23 -10.60 7.25
C ALA A 98 -9.31 -11.25 6.37
N ASP A 99 -9.02 -11.42 5.08
CA ASP A 99 -9.95 -12.04 4.13
C ASP A 99 -10.18 -13.52 4.46
N LEU A 100 -9.14 -14.26 4.81
CA LEU A 100 -9.26 -15.65 5.22
C LEU A 100 -10.14 -15.82 6.48
N LYS A 101 -10.07 -14.90 7.42
CA LYS A 101 -10.95 -14.90 8.60
C LYS A 101 -12.41 -14.69 8.25
N LEU A 102 -12.70 -13.90 7.21
CA LEU A 102 -14.08 -13.63 6.78
C LEU A 102 -14.75 -14.85 6.15
N ILE A 103 -13.99 -15.75 5.56
CA ILE A 103 -14.51 -16.91 4.83
C ILE A 103 -14.35 -18.24 5.57
N SER A 104 -13.71 -18.20 6.73
CA SER A 104 -13.50 -19.41 7.54
C SER A 104 -14.49 -19.58 8.68
#